data_58421a3f9fed6d19e0ff7832043c738f
#
_entry.id   58421a3f9fed6d19e0ff7832043c738f
#
_cell.length_a   1.000
_cell.length_b   1.000
_cell.length_c   1.000
_cell.angle_alpha   90.00
_cell.angle_beta   90.00
_cell.angle_gamma   90.00
#
_symmetry.space_group_name_H-M   'P 1'
#
loop_
_entity.id
_entity.type
_entity.pdbx_description
1 polymer ?
#
loop_
_entity_poly.entity_id
_entity_poly.type
_entity_poly.pdbx_seq_one_letter_code
_entity_poly.pdbx_strand_id
1 'polypeptide(L)'
;LSELVLAPWRRAPGASLRLYLGFARLAFLKYLAYRLRYYTGVVSYTIFVTGNAYLFRALFASRPETAGGVEIGGFTLPEMITYIAVSWIGRSFMFNNIDRTLAHQIQQGEIAMQLIKPFHVQTVTMFEAAGEAGFRLLLFTLPIMIVVVPLFDIGGPPRAALYGWTLLSFLLGMVINCQLNFLVGCLAFYLKNIDGVIRAKAITLDFLAGVLVPFSFFPGWVQTLAAWLPFQGLSYVPVMIYLGKRAGPDLASALLVQAAWAIGLFLAGRLLWARAVRSVTLQGG
;
A
#
# COMPACT_ATOMS: atom_id res chain seq x y z
N LEU A 1 -18.94 -20.52 26.82
CA LEU A 1 -17.72 -19.76 26.41
C LEU A 1 -17.83 -19.29 24.97
N SER A 2 -18.35 -20.10 24.03
CA SER A 2 -18.52 -19.70 22.62
C SER A 2 -19.46 -18.51 22.42
N GLU A 3 -20.53 -18.38 23.22
CA GLU A 3 -21.45 -17.26 23.17
C GLU A 3 -20.89 -15.98 23.81
N LEU A 4 -20.04 -16.08 24.83
CA LEU A 4 -19.40 -14.96 25.49
C LEU A 4 -18.32 -14.29 24.60
N VAL A 5 -17.58 -15.07 23.83
CA VAL A 5 -16.56 -14.57 22.88
C VAL A 5 -17.21 -13.90 21.66
N LEU A 6 -18.42 -14.31 21.28
CA LEU A 6 -19.13 -13.77 20.11
C LEU A 6 -20.06 -12.60 20.44
N ALA A 7 -20.38 -12.38 21.73
CA ALA A 7 -21.32 -11.36 22.17
C ALA A 7 -20.84 -9.89 22.02
N PRO A 8 -19.56 -9.54 22.25
CA PRO A 8 -19.12 -8.15 22.25
C PRO A 8 -19.18 -7.49 20.88
N TRP A 9 -18.86 -8.22 19.79
CA TRP A 9 -18.80 -7.60 18.46
C TRP A 9 -20.17 -7.48 17.76
N ARG A 10 -21.19 -8.23 18.21
CA ARG A 10 -22.59 -8.05 17.81
C ARG A 10 -23.24 -6.83 18.47
N ARG A 11 -22.70 -6.37 19.59
CA ARG A 11 -23.31 -5.32 20.45
C ARG A 11 -22.49 -4.04 20.54
N ALA A 12 -21.38 -3.89 19.81
CA ALA A 12 -20.70 -2.61 19.77
C ALA A 12 -21.52 -1.63 18.89
N PRO A 13 -22.46 -0.84 19.45
CA PRO A 13 -22.99 0.30 18.73
C PRO A 13 -21.79 1.23 18.56
N GLY A 14 -21.29 1.33 17.33
CA GLY A 14 -20.32 2.29 16.88
C GLY A 14 -19.32 2.79 17.92
N ALA A 15 -18.17 2.10 18.07
CA ALA A 15 -17.03 2.75 18.71
C ALA A 15 -16.88 4.11 18.04
N SER A 16 -16.93 5.20 18.84
CA SER A 16 -17.02 6.55 18.30
C SER A 16 -15.81 6.81 17.39
N LEU A 17 -15.99 7.54 16.29
CA LEU A 17 -14.90 7.93 15.38
C LEU A 17 -13.71 8.53 16.17
N ARG A 18 -13.98 9.22 17.28
CA ARG A 18 -12.97 9.75 18.21
C ARG A 18 -12.03 8.67 18.75
N LEU A 19 -12.55 7.48 19.06
CA LEU A 19 -11.74 6.37 19.54
C LEU A 19 -10.76 5.91 18.45
N TYR A 20 -11.24 5.71 17.22
CA TYR A 20 -10.39 5.29 16.10
C TYR A 20 -9.37 6.37 15.72
N LEU A 21 -9.74 7.63 15.72
CA LEU A 21 -8.78 8.74 15.55
C LEU A 21 -7.74 8.78 16.69
N GLY A 22 -8.11 8.37 17.91
CA GLY A 22 -7.19 8.16 19.01
C GLY A 22 -6.10 7.14 18.70
N PHE A 23 -6.47 6.00 18.08
CA PHE A 23 -5.49 4.99 17.63
C PHE A 23 -4.57 5.54 16.54
N ALA A 24 -5.10 6.28 15.56
CA ALA A 24 -4.28 6.92 14.53
C ALA A 24 -3.27 7.90 15.15
N ARG A 25 -3.71 8.73 16.10
CA ARG A 25 -2.84 9.66 16.82
C ARG A 25 -1.75 8.93 17.62
N LEU A 26 -2.12 7.87 18.34
CA LEU A 26 -1.16 7.08 19.13
C LEU A 26 -0.10 6.42 18.21
N ALA A 27 -0.53 5.86 17.07
CA ALA A 27 0.39 5.31 16.07
C ALA A 27 1.34 6.39 15.54
N PHE A 28 0.83 7.56 15.16
CA PHE A 28 1.65 8.69 14.72
C PHE A 28 2.71 9.07 15.78
N LEU A 29 2.32 9.24 17.03
CA LEU A 29 3.22 9.59 18.13
C LEU A 29 4.26 8.50 18.41
N LYS A 30 3.87 7.22 18.34
CA LYS A 30 4.77 6.08 18.46
C LYS A 30 5.89 6.13 17.43
N TYR A 31 5.55 6.35 16.15
CA TYR A 31 6.55 6.44 15.08
C TYR A 31 7.39 7.71 15.19
N LEU A 32 6.82 8.81 15.65
CA LEU A 32 7.54 10.07 15.90
C LEU A 32 8.63 9.90 16.97
N ALA A 33 8.39 9.09 18.00
CA ALA A 33 9.38 8.79 19.04
C ALA A 33 10.62 8.06 18.48
N TYR A 34 10.45 7.27 17.41
CA TYR A 34 11.51 6.51 16.76
C TYR A 34 11.96 7.09 15.42
N ARG A 35 11.77 8.38 15.17
CA ARG A 35 11.98 9.07 13.89
C ARG A 35 13.39 8.90 13.30
N LEU A 36 14.44 8.81 14.10
CA LEU A 36 15.82 8.69 13.64
C LEU A 36 16.06 7.46 12.75
N ARG A 37 15.34 6.37 13.01
CA ARG A 37 15.42 5.14 12.20
C ARG A 37 14.98 5.35 10.73
N TYR A 38 14.17 6.35 10.46
CA TYR A 38 13.62 6.57 9.12
C TYR A 38 14.56 7.37 8.21
N TYR A 39 15.52 8.12 8.73
CA TYR A 39 16.45 8.88 7.90
C TYR A 39 17.37 8.00 7.05
N THR A 40 17.76 6.82 7.53
CA THR A 40 18.48 5.81 6.73
C THR A 40 17.65 5.35 5.52
N GLY A 41 16.33 5.31 5.67
CA GLY A 41 15.41 4.99 4.60
C GLY A 41 15.38 6.05 3.49
N VAL A 42 15.49 7.35 3.81
CA VAL A 42 15.55 8.41 2.81
C VAL A 42 16.74 8.19 1.87
N VAL A 43 17.91 7.86 2.44
CA VAL A 43 19.12 7.54 1.65
C VAL A 43 18.88 6.30 0.78
N SER A 44 18.34 5.23 1.37
CA SER A 44 18.06 3.99 0.62
C SER A 44 17.10 4.23 -0.54
N TYR A 45 16.01 4.97 -0.34
CA TYR A 45 15.05 5.29 -1.41
C TYR A 45 15.68 6.14 -2.50
N THR A 46 16.49 7.13 -2.14
CA THR A 46 17.23 7.94 -3.12
C THR A 46 18.16 7.08 -3.96
N ILE A 47 18.91 6.15 -3.35
CA ILE A 47 19.78 5.21 -4.06
C ILE A 47 18.96 4.34 -5.02
N PHE A 48 17.82 3.80 -4.57
CA PHE A 48 16.96 2.98 -5.42
C PHE A 48 16.41 3.74 -6.62
N VAL A 49 15.88 4.95 -6.41
CA VAL A 49 15.38 5.79 -7.51
C VAL A 49 16.52 6.14 -8.48
N THR A 50 17.69 6.49 -7.94
CA THR A 50 18.88 6.81 -8.72
C THR A 50 19.33 5.62 -9.58
N GLY A 51 19.45 4.44 -8.98
CA GLY A 51 19.85 3.22 -9.69
C GLY A 51 18.90 2.89 -10.84
N ASN A 52 17.59 2.95 -10.59
CA ASN A 52 16.57 2.73 -11.63
C ASN A 52 16.61 3.82 -12.72
N ALA A 53 16.78 5.10 -12.34
CA ALA A 53 16.86 6.19 -13.32
C ALA A 53 18.06 6.02 -14.27
N TYR A 54 19.24 5.63 -13.75
CA TYR A 54 20.40 5.33 -14.59
C TYR A 54 20.22 4.09 -15.44
N LEU A 55 19.59 3.04 -14.91
CA LEU A 55 19.25 1.84 -15.66
C LEU A 55 18.39 2.17 -16.90
N PHE A 56 17.32 2.95 -16.69
CA PHE A 56 16.44 3.34 -17.79
C PHE A 56 17.11 4.34 -18.74
N ARG A 57 17.96 5.26 -18.26
CA ARG A 57 18.79 6.10 -19.15
C ARG A 57 19.66 5.24 -20.07
N ALA A 58 20.34 4.24 -19.54
CA ALA A 58 21.15 3.31 -20.36
C ALA A 58 20.31 2.51 -21.35
N LEU A 59 19.11 2.05 -20.92
CA LEU A 59 18.20 1.30 -21.79
C LEU A 59 17.69 2.18 -22.95
N PHE A 60 17.31 3.44 -22.69
CA PHE A 60 16.86 4.37 -23.73
C PHE A 60 18.02 4.76 -24.67
N ALA A 61 19.22 4.97 -24.14
CA ALA A 61 20.41 5.30 -24.94
C ALA A 61 20.84 4.16 -25.87
N SER A 62 20.48 2.89 -25.57
CA SER A 62 20.78 1.72 -26.44
C SER A 62 19.83 1.57 -27.63
N ARG A 63 18.79 2.41 -27.75
CA ARG A 63 17.81 2.33 -28.84
C ARG A 63 18.11 3.38 -29.91
N PRO A 64 17.92 3.06 -31.20
CA PRO A 64 18.07 4.06 -32.26
C PRO A 64 17.00 5.16 -32.13
N GLU A 65 17.41 6.39 -32.33
CA GLU A 65 16.49 7.53 -32.38
C GLU A 65 15.54 7.39 -33.57
N THR A 66 14.25 7.47 -33.32
CA THR A 66 13.19 7.59 -34.34
C THR A 66 12.74 9.03 -34.47
N ALA A 67 12.11 9.41 -35.57
CA ALA A 67 11.63 10.78 -35.84
C ALA A 67 10.72 11.41 -34.76
N GLY A 68 10.17 10.58 -33.85
CA GLY A 68 9.36 11.00 -32.70
C GLY A 68 10.06 10.90 -31.35
N GLY A 69 11.39 10.63 -31.33
CA GLY A 69 12.13 10.31 -30.09
C GLY A 69 12.06 8.80 -29.74
N VAL A 70 12.81 8.41 -28.69
CA VAL A 70 12.81 7.02 -28.23
C VAL A 70 11.68 6.81 -27.25
N GLU A 71 10.72 5.96 -27.60
CA GLU A 71 9.67 5.48 -26.70
C GLU A 71 9.86 4.00 -26.41
N ILE A 72 9.76 3.61 -25.14
CA ILE A 72 9.82 2.21 -24.72
C ILE A 72 8.58 1.92 -23.86
N GLY A 73 7.78 0.96 -24.31
CA GLY A 73 6.56 0.57 -23.59
C GLY A 73 5.52 1.71 -23.47
N GLY A 74 5.51 2.67 -24.40
CA GLY A 74 4.60 3.83 -24.39
C GLY A 74 5.04 4.95 -23.43
N PHE A 75 6.32 4.98 -23.03
CA PHE A 75 6.90 6.05 -22.20
C PHE A 75 8.12 6.67 -22.88
N THR A 76 8.24 7.98 -22.80
CA THR A 76 9.48 8.70 -23.03
C THR A 76 10.42 8.56 -21.82
N LEU A 77 11.71 8.87 -21.96
CA LEU A 77 12.67 8.80 -20.86
C LEU A 77 12.27 9.69 -19.65
N PRO A 78 11.87 10.96 -19.83
CA PRO A 78 11.39 11.79 -18.71
C PRO A 78 10.15 11.21 -18.02
N GLU A 79 9.19 10.69 -18.80
CA GLU A 79 8.01 10.05 -18.22
C GLU A 79 8.37 8.78 -17.43
N MET A 80 9.34 7.99 -17.91
CA MET A 80 9.81 6.79 -17.22
C MET A 80 10.49 7.14 -15.88
N ILE A 81 11.34 8.15 -15.87
CA ILE A 81 12.00 8.63 -14.63
C ILE A 81 10.94 9.15 -13.65
N THR A 82 9.98 9.95 -14.15
CA THR A 82 8.84 10.42 -13.34
C THR A 82 8.01 9.27 -12.80
N TYR A 83 7.72 8.25 -13.64
CA TYR A 83 7.01 7.05 -13.23
C TYR A 83 7.68 6.37 -12.02
N ILE A 84 8.98 6.12 -12.11
CA ILE A 84 9.75 5.46 -11.05
C ILE A 84 9.73 6.32 -9.78
N ALA A 85 10.05 7.61 -9.89
CA ALA A 85 10.10 8.51 -8.75
C ALA A 85 8.75 8.58 -8.02
N VAL A 86 7.65 8.80 -8.74
CA VAL A 86 6.30 8.89 -8.16
C VAL A 86 5.84 7.54 -7.59
N SER A 87 6.20 6.41 -8.22
CA SER A 87 5.93 5.06 -7.68
C SER A 87 6.59 4.86 -6.32
N TRP A 88 7.87 5.19 -6.19
CA TRP A 88 8.61 5.05 -4.94
C TRP A 88 8.16 6.06 -3.88
N ILE A 89 7.83 7.29 -4.26
CA ILE A 89 7.23 8.29 -3.37
C ILE A 89 5.90 7.76 -2.82
N GLY A 90 5.00 7.26 -3.66
CA GLY A 90 3.73 6.66 -3.24
C GLY A 90 3.93 5.47 -2.31
N ARG A 91 4.85 4.54 -2.66
CA ARG A 91 5.18 3.40 -1.83
C ARG A 91 5.68 3.81 -0.44
N SER A 92 6.43 4.92 -0.33
CA SER A 92 7.09 5.33 0.91
C SER A 92 6.11 5.60 2.05
N PHE A 93 4.93 6.16 1.77
CA PHE A 93 3.92 6.43 2.80
C PHE A 93 2.89 5.31 2.96
N MET A 94 2.63 4.50 1.92
CA MET A 94 1.66 3.41 1.99
C MET A 94 2.16 2.17 2.74
N PHE A 95 3.48 2.08 2.96
CA PHE A 95 4.07 0.93 3.64
C PHE A 95 3.56 0.82 5.08
N ASN A 96 3.14 -0.37 5.47
CA ASN A 96 2.76 -0.72 6.83
C ASN A 96 3.12 -2.19 7.13
N ASN A 97 3.13 -2.57 8.41
CA ASN A 97 3.48 -3.92 8.87
C ASN A 97 2.30 -4.61 9.57
N ILE A 98 1.05 -4.36 9.14
CA ILE A 98 -0.14 -4.95 9.73
C ILE A 98 -0.03 -6.48 9.78
N ASP A 99 0.41 -7.11 8.69
CA ASP A 99 0.58 -8.56 8.57
C ASP A 99 1.50 -9.14 9.66
N ARG A 100 2.68 -8.55 9.83
CA ARG A 100 3.66 -8.99 10.84
C ARG A 100 3.19 -8.73 12.25
N THR A 101 2.63 -7.55 12.50
CA THR A 101 2.14 -7.17 13.83
C THR A 101 1.00 -8.08 14.25
N LEU A 102 0.02 -8.29 13.35
CA LEU A 102 -1.13 -9.15 13.61
C LEU A 102 -0.69 -10.62 13.81
N ALA A 103 0.22 -11.11 12.96
CA ALA A 103 0.76 -12.45 13.10
C ALA A 103 1.46 -12.67 14.43
N HIS A 104 2.30 -11.72 14.84
CA HIS A 104 2.97 -11.79 16.13
C HIS A 104 1.97 -11.82 17.30
N GLN A 105 0.96 -10.96 17.28
CA GLN A 105 -0.07 -10.92 18.33
C GLN A 105 -0.88 -12.22 18.41
N ILE A 106 -1.16 -12.85 17.26
CA ILE A 106 -1.86 -14.14 17.21
C ILE A 106 -0.97 -15.25 17.75
N GLN A 107 0.28 -15.33 17.33
CA GLN A 107 1.22 -16.38 17.73
C GLN A 107 1.61 -16.30 19.21
N GLN A 108 1.68 -15.08 19.78
CA GLN A 108 1.95 -14.87 21.20
C GLN A 108 0.70 -14.95 22.09
N GLY A 109 -0.49 -15.14 21.49
CA GLY A 109 -1.76 -15.18 22.25
C GLY A 109 -2.25 -13.81 22.71
N GLU A 110 -1.53 -12.72 22.41
CA GLU A 110 -1.91 -11.35 22.78
C GLU A 110 -3.25 -10.92 22.16
N ILE A 111 -3.64 -11.57 21.06
CA ILE A 111 -4.89 -11.31 20.37
C ILE A 111 -6.11 -11.49 21.27
N ALA A 112 -6.03 -12.40 22.28
CA ALA A 112 -7.11 -12.64 23.23
C ALA A 112 -7.48 -11.35 23.98
N MET A 113 -6.49 -10.54 24.34
CA MET A 113 -6.71 -9.25 25.00
C MET A 113 -7.38 -8.21 24.10
N GLN A 114 -7.27 -8.34 22.79
CA GLN A 114 -7.96 -7.46 21.84
C GLN A 114 -9.40 -7.92 21.60
N LEU A 115 -9.68 -9.23 21.67
CA LEU A 115 -11.00 -9.78 21.43
C LEU A 115 -12.02 -9.42 22.53
N ILE A 116 -11.58 -9.13 23.76
CA ILE A 116 -12.46 -8.70 24.86
C ILE A 116 -12.82 -7.21 24.79
N LYS A 117 -12.13 -6.42 23.97
CA LYS A 117 -12.35 -4.98 23.86
C LYS A 117 -13.51 -4.66 22.89
N PRO A 118 -14.30 -3.61 23.12
CA PRO A 118 -15.49 -3.27 22.34
C PRO A 118 -15.15 -2.52 21.06
N PHE A 119 -14.17 -3.01 20.26
CA PHE A 119 -13.83 -2.43 18.97
C PHE A 119 -13.48 -3.50 17.92
N HIS A 120 -13.50 -3.11 16.67
CA HIS A 120 -13.14 -4.00 15.58
C HIS A 120 -11.64 -3.93 15.26
N VAL A 121 -10.92 -5.02 15.47
CA VAL A 121 -9.47 -5.12 15.24
C VAL A 121 -9.07 -4.64 13.83
N GLN A 122 -9.77 -5.09 12.78
CA GLN A 122 -9.52 -4.66 11.41
C GLN A 122 -9.64 -3.13 11.24
N THR A 123 -10.62 -2.51 11.88
CA THR A 123 -10.80 -1.05 11.82
C THR A 123 -9.69 -0.34 12.59
N VAL A 124 -9.32 -0.85 13.78
CA VAL A 124 -8.20 -0.30 14.56
C VAL A 124 -6.91 -0.35 13.76
N THR A 125 -6.57 -1.50 13.18
CA THR A 125 -5.34 -1.63 12.38
C THR A 125 -5.30 -0.69 11.17
N MET A 126 -6.46 -0.41 10.55
CA MET A 126 -6.55 0.60 9.48
C MET A 126 -6.25 2.02 9.97
N PHE A 127 -6.82 2.40 11.13
CA PHE A 127 -6.56 3.73 11.70
C PHE A 127 -5.12 3.87 12.22
N GLU A 128 -4.54 2.81 12.78
CA GLU A 128 -3.12 2.78 13.14
C GLU A 128 -2.23 2.94 11.89
N ALA A 129 -2.55 2.24 10.79
CA ALA A 129 -1.85 2.41 9.53
C ALA A 129 -2.01 3.82 8.95
N ALA A 130 -3.19 4.45 9.10
CA ALA A 130 -3.38 5.84 8.69
C ALA A 130 -2.51 6.80 9.52
N GLY A 131 -2.37 6.57 10.83
CA GLY A 131 -1.46 7.33 11.70
C GLY A 131 0.00 7.15 11.30
N GLU A 132 0.43 5.91 11.01
CA GLU A 132 1.76 5.62 10.47
C GLU A 132 1.99 6.31 9.12
N ALA A 133 1.02 6.24 8.19
CA ALA A 133 1.09 6.89 6.90
C ALA A 133 1.23 8.42 7.02
N GLY A 134 0.48 9.04 7.94
CA GLY A 134 0.62 10.48 8.24
C GLY A 134 2.02 10.84 8.73
N PHE A 135 2.59 10.04 9.65
CA PHE A 135 3.97 10.20 10.08
C PHE A 135 4.96 10.05 8.92
N ARG A 136 4.81 8.99 8.11
CA ARG A 136 5.68 8.73 6.96
C ARG A 136 5.57 9.82 5.91
N LEU A 137 4.39 10.32 5.64
CA LEU A 137 4.18 11.41 4.68
C LEU A 137 5.01 12.65 5.09
N LEU A 138 4.95 13.04 6.36
CA LEU A 138 5.62 14.25 6.83
C LEU A 138 7.13 14.08 7.03
N LEU A 139 7.58 12.98 7.62
CA LEU A 139 8.96 12.82 8.07
C LEU A 139 9.80 11.85 7.23
N PHE A 140 9.20 11.24 6.23
CA PHE A 140 9.90 10.32 5.35
C PHE A 140 9.65 10.65 3.87
N THR A 141 8.38 10.72 3.44
CA THR A 141 8.01 10.96 2.04
C THR A 141 8.37 12.38 1.60
N LEU A 142 8.05 13.41 2.39
CA LEU A 142 8.41 14.78 2.07
C LEU A 142 9.92 15.01 1.93
N PRO A 143 10.80 14.53 2.85
CA PRO A 143 12.25 14.60 2.63
C PRO A 143 12.70 13.88 1.36
N ILE A 144 12.14 12.71 1.02
CA ILE A 144 12.43 12.02 -0.24
C ILE A 144 12.03 12.91 -1.43
N MET A 145 10.84 13.51 -1.41
CA MET A 145 10.39 14.40 -2.49
C MET A 145 11.29 15.60 -2.66
N ILE A 146 11.72 16.24 -1.55
CA ILE A 146 12.63 17.41 -1.59
C ILE A 146 13.97 17.06 -2.25
N VAL A 147 14.44 15.82 -2.10
CA VAL A 147 15.69 15.36 -2.72
C VAL A 147 15.47 14.86 -4.15
N VAL A 148 14.49 13.97 -4.37
CA VAL A 148 14.33 13.26 -5.63
C VAL A 148 13.74 14.15 -6.73
N VAL A 149 12.77 15.02 -6.38
CA VAL A 149 12.10 15.86 -7.39
C VAL A 149 13.08 16.79 -8.10
N PRO A 150 13.92 17.59 -7.41
CA PRO A 150 14.89 18.45 -8.10
C PRO A 150 16.08 17.66 -8.69
N LEU A 151 16.49 16.53 -8.09
CA LEU A 151 17.61 15.74 -8.58
C LEU A 151 17.36 15.13 -9.97
N PHE A 152 16.11 14.78 -10.26
CA PHE A 152 15.71 14.13 -11.50
C PHE A 152 14.82 15.01 -12.39
N ASP A 153 14.62 16.29 -12.03
CA ASP A 153 13.75 17.24 -12.74
C ASP A 153 12.36 16.65 -13.00
N ILE A 154 11.75 16.13 -11.91
CA ILE A 154 10.44 15.49 -12.00
C ILE A 154 9.37 16.53 -12.28
N GLY A 155 8.83 16.50 -13.48
CA GLY A 155 7.74 17.38 -13.90
C GLY A 155 6.45 17.12 -13.11
N GLY A 156 5.67 18.19 -12.89
CA GLY A 156 4.31 18.07 -12.36
C GLY A 156 3.36 17.44 -13.38
N PRO A 157 2.18 16.99 -12.96
CA PRO A 157 1.16 16.49 -13.88
C PRO A 157 0.70 17.60 -14.83
N PRO A 158 0.26 17.25 -16.05
CA PRO A 158 -0.09 18.22 -17.09
C PRO A 158 -1.29 19.12 -16.73
N ARG A 159 -2.08 18.75 -15.74
CA ARG A 159 -3.22 19.53 -15.22
C ARG A 159 -3.21 19.49 -13.70
N ALA A 160 -3.41 20.65 -13.05
CA ALA A 160 -3.41 20.75 -11.58
C ALA A 160 -4.45 19.82 -10.90
N ALA A 161 -5.61 19.60 -11.52
CA ALA A 161 -6.62 18.68 -10.99
C ALA A 161 -6.12 17.24 -10.82
N LEU A 162 -5.10 16.82 -11.59
CA LEU A 162 -4.54 15.46 -11.51
C LEU A 162 -3.78 15.22 -10.20
N TYR A 163 -3.26 16.26 -9.52
CA TYR A 163 -2.71 16.09 -8.17
C TYR A 163 -3.75 15.52 -7.20
N GLY A 164 -4.98 16.07 -7.22
CA GLY A 164 -6.06 15.60 -6.36
C GLY A 164 -6.48 14.17 -6.68
N TRP A 165 -6.63 13.84 -7.96
CA TRP A 165 -6.98 12.48 -8.40
C TRP A 165 -5.88 11.46 -8.11
N THR A 166 -4.62 11.83 -8.28
CA THR A 166 -3.47 11.00 -7.93
C THR A 166 -3.43 10.73 -6.42
N LEU A 167 -3.64 11.77 -5.60
CA LEU A 167 -3.71 11.61 -4.15
C LEU A 167 -4.85 10.68 -3.74
N LEU A 168 -6.05 10.88 -4.29
CA LEU A 168 -7.20 10.00 -4.03
C LEU A 168 -6.89 8.55 -4.42
N SER A 169 -6.28 8.33 -5.59
CA SER A 169 -5.88 7.01 -6.05
C SER A 169 -4.85 6.36 -5.12
N PHE A 170 -3.86 7.10 -4.63
CA PHE A 170 -2.92 6.60 -3.63
C PHE A 170 -3.58 6.29 -2.28
N LEU A 171 -4.55 7.08 -1.85
CA LEU A 171 -5.31 6.80 -0.63
C LEU A 171 -6.15 5.51 -0.76
N LEU A 172 -6.79 5.29 -1.90
CA LEU A 172 -7.47 4.03 -2.20
C LEU A 172 -6.47 2.85 -2.24
N GLY A 173 -5.31 3.04 -2.86
CA GLY A 173 -4.21 2.07 -2.87
C GLY A 173 -3.72 1.75 -1.46
N MET A 174 -3.62 2.74 -0.59
CA MET A 174 -3.27 2.53 0.83
C MET A 174 -4.30 1.65 1.53
N VAL A 175 -5.61 1.88 1.32
CA VAL A 175 -6.66 1.03 1.88
C VAL A 175 -6.53 -0.40 1.35
N ILE A 176 -6.34 -0.59 0.03
CA ILE A 176 -6.11 -1.91 -0.57
C ILE A 176 -4.91 -2.60 0.09
N ASN A 177 -3.78 -1.92 0.23
CA ASN A 177 -2.57 -2.47 0.86
C ASN A 177 -2.81 -2.87 2.33
N CYS A 178 -3.51 -2.04 3.10
CA CYS A 178 -3.89 -2.36 4.48
C CYS A 178 -4.73 -3.64 4.56
N GLN A 179 -5.71 -3.81 3.65
CA GLN A 179 -6.57 -4.99 3.65
C GLN A 179 -5.80 -6.25 3.21
N LEU A 180 -4.92 -6.16 2.22
CA LEU A 180 -4.07 -7.27 1.81
C LEU A 180 -3.15 -7.71 2.96
N ASN A 181 -2.55 -6.76 3.67
CA ASN A 181 -1.72 -7.05 4.84
C ASN A 181 -2.55 -7.66 5.97
N PHE A 182 -3.76 -7.16 6.22
CA PHE A 182 -4.66 -7.72 7.23
C PHE A 182 -5.05 -9.17 6.90
N LEU A 183 -5.44 -9.44 5.65
CA LEU A 183 -5.77 -10.80 5.18
C LEU A 183 -4.61 -11.77 5.38
N VAL A 184 -3.39 -11.36 5.01
CA VAL A 184 -2.19 -12.18 5.20
C VAL A 184 -1.91 -12.37 6.70
N GLY A 185 -2.02 -11.33 7.51
CA GLY A 185 -1.86 -11.44 8.97
C GLY A 185 -2.82 -12.44 9.61
N CYS A 186 -4.08 -12.49 9.12
CA CYS A 186 -5.09 -13.47 9.59
C CYS A 186 -4.69 -14.92 9.31
N LEU A 187 -3.81 -15.21 8.34
CA LEU A 187 -3.32 -16.56 8.08
C LEU A 187 -2.54 -17.15 9.27
N ALA A 188 -2.04 -16.29 10.17
CA ALA A 188 -1.38 -16.76 11.41
C ALA A 188 -2.28 -17.57 12.34
N PHE A 189 -3.61 -17.48 12.20
CA PHE A 189 -4.53 -18.38 12.90
C PHE A 189 -4.43 -19.85 12.43
N TYR A 190 -3.99 -20.05 11.18
CA TYR A 190 -3.93 -21.36 10.54
C TYR A 190 -2.50 -21.87 10.35
N LEU A 191 -1.53 -20.96 10.30
CA LEU A 191 -0.13 -21.27 10.00
C LEU A 191 0.75 -20.92 11.21
N LYS A 192 1.58 -21.86 11.65
CA LYS A 192 2.55 -21.65 12.75
C LYS A 192 3.63 -20.63 12.41
N ASN A 193 4.03 -20.57 11.14
CA ASN A 193 5.00 -19.58 10.65
C ASN A 193 4.48 -18.99 9.33
N ILE A 194 4.36 -17.68 9.28
CA ILE A 194 3.88 -16.96 8.10
C ILE A 194 4.94 -16.05 7.47
N ASP A 195 6.19 -16.05 7.96
CA ASP A 195 7.23 -15.18 7.44
C ASP A 195 7.52 -15.42 5.96
N GLY A 196 7.46 -16.68 5.52
CA GLY A 196 7.58 -17.05 4.12
C GLY A 196 6.45 -16.45 3.27
N VAL A 197 5.21 -16.51 3.75
CA VAL A 197 4.04 -15.94 3.08
C VAL A 197 4.14 -14.42 3.00
N ILE A 198 4.56 -13.77 4.09
CA ILE A 198 4.76 -12.31 4.13
C ILE A 198 5.82 -11.88 3.10
N ARG A 199 6.94 -12.60 3.02
CA ARG A 199 8.00 -12.31 2.04
C ARG A 199 7.54 -12.55 0.61
N ALA A 200 6.90 -13.69 0.35
CA ALA A 200 6.35 -14.00 -0.97
C ALA A 200 5.34 -12.94 -1.41
N LYS A 201 4.40 -12.56 -0.50
CA LYS A 201 3.46 -11.47 -0.76
C LYS A 201 4.19 -10.17 -1.10
N ALA A 202 5.21 -9.77 -0.33
CA ALA A 202 5.91 -8.51 -0.55
C ALA A 202 6.54 -8.45 -1.95
N ILE A 203 7.23 -9.51 -2.36
CA ILE A 203 7.84 -9.61 -3.70
C ILE A 203 6.75 -9.58 -4.78
N THR A 204 5.67 -10.35 -4.60
CA THR A 204 4.55 -10.40 -5.56
C THR A 204 3.88 -9.04 -5.69
N LEU A 205 3.67 -8.32 -4.58
CA LEU A 205 3.07 -6.98 -4.61
C LEU A 205 3.98 -5.98 -5.33
N ASP A 206 5.28 -5.97 -5.06
CA ASP A 206 6.22 -5.06 -5.72
C ASP A 206 6.26 -5.26 -7.22
N PHE A 207 6.12 -6.50 -7.67
CA PHE A 207 6.09 -6.86 -9.08
C PHE A 207 4.74 -6.52 -9.72
N LEU A 208 3.63 -7.01 -9.14
CA LEU A 208 2.28 -6.84 -9.68
C LEU A 208 1.67 -5.46 -9.42
N ALA A 209 2.25 -4.63 -8.56
CA ALA A 209 1.87 -3.22 -8.43
C ALA A 209 2.51 -2.32 -9.48
N GLY A 210 3.50 -2.82 -10.22
CA GLY A 210 4.23 -2.04 -11.22
C GLY A 210 5.20 -1.03 -10.60
N VAL A 211 5.66 -1.25 -9.36
CA VAL A 211 6.61 -0.34 -8.68
C VAL A 211 8.00 -0.42 -9.32
N LEU A 212 8.43 -1.63 -9.68
CA LEU A 212 9.75 -1.90 -10.24
C LEU A 212 9.79 -1.67 -11.75
N VAL A 213 8.74 -2.12 -12.45
CA VAL A 213 8.63 -2.05 -13.90
C VAL A 213 7.18 -1.78 -14.27
N PRO A 214 6.89 -0.79 -15.15
CA PRO A 214 5.55 -0.54 -15.64
C PRO A 214 4.91 -1.76 -16.31
N PHE A 215 3.59 -1.90 -16.20
CA PHE A 215 2.88 -3.05 -16.78
C PHE A 215 3.01 -3.18 -18.29
N SER A 216 3.26 -2.09 -19.00
CA SER A 216 3.48 -2.11 -20.45
C SER A 216 4.70 -2.93 -20.89
N PHE A 217 5.60 -3.28 -19.98
CA PHE A 217 6.76 -4.13 -20.25
C PHE A 217 6.47 -5.63 -20.09
N PHE A 218 5.33 -5.98 -19.51
CA PHE A 218 4.96 -7.38 -19.35
C PHE A 218 4.30 -7.95 -20.61
N PRO A 219 4.36 -9.28 -20.83
CA PRO A 219 3.59 -9.94 -21.88
C PRO A 219 2.09 -9.65 -21.75
N GLY A 220 1.37 -9.57 -22.87
CA GLY A 220 -0.06 -9.19 -22.90
C GLY A 220 -0.95 -10.02 -21.97
N TRP A 221 -0.67 -11.33 -21.84
CA TRP A 221 -1.42 -12.19 -20.92
C TRP A 221 -1.26 -11.80 -19.45
N VAL A 222 -0.05 -11.35 -19.04
CA VAL A 222 0.20 -10.84 -17.68
C VAL A 222 -0.56 -9.52 -17.47
N GLN A 223 -0.54 -8.63 -18.48
CA GLN A 223 -1.27 -7.36 -18.42
C GLN A 223 -2.77 -7.62 -18.23
N THR A 224 -3.34 -8.54 -18.98
CA THR A 224 -4.77 -8.91 -18.88
C THR A 224 -5.09 -9.50 -17.51
N LEU A 225 -4.29 -10.45 -17.02
CA LEU A 225 -4.50 -11.05 -15.70
C LEU A 225 -4.41 -9.99 -14.58
N ALA A 226 -3.38 -9.15 -14.63
CA ALA A 226 -3.15 -8.13 -13.62
C ALA A 226 -4.23 -7.03 -13.62
N ALA A 227 -4.89 -6.78 -14.76
CA ALA A 227 -6.00 -5.83 -14.84
C ALA A 227 -7.20 -6.22 -13.97
N TRP A 228 -7.39 -7.52 -13.73
CA TRP A 228 -8.43 -8.05 -12.85
C TRP A 228 -8.04 -8.09 -11.37
N LEU A 229 -6.79 -7.81 -11.04
CA LEU A 229 -6.25 -7.92 -9.69
C LEU A 229 -6.13 -6.53 -9.02
N PRO A 230 -6.20 -6.45 -7.68
CA PRO A 230 -6.15 -5.18 -6.96
C PRO A 230 -4.77 -4.49 -7.01
N PHE A 231 -3.74 -5.19 -7.47
CA PHE A 231 -2.35 -4.79 -7.29
C PHE A 231 -1.98 -3.54 -8.10
N GLN A 232 -2.52 -3.37 -9.31
CA GLN A 232 -2.29 -2.17 -10.11
C GLN A 232 -2.72 -0.88 -9.39
N GLY A 233 -3.75 -0.97 -8.54
CA GLY A 233 -4.23 0.13 -7.72
C GLY A 233 -3.23 0.64 -6.68
N LEU A 234 -2.15 -0.08 -6.41
CA LEU A 234 -1.16 0.33 -5.40
C LEU A 234 -0.16 1.37 -5.95
N SER A 235 0.23 1.26 -7.22
CA SER A 235 1.24 2.13 -7.81
C SER A 235 0.95 2.51 -9.27
N TYR A 236 0.72 1.54 -10.15
CA TYR A 236 0.56 1.79 -11.57
C TYR A 236 -0.58 2.77 -11.89
N VAL A 237 -1.77 2.55 -11.33
CA VAL A 237 -2.93 3.43 -11.58
C VAL A 237 -2.69 4.86 -11.09
N PRO A 238 -2.25 5.12 -9.83
CA PRO A 238 -1.96 6.48 -9.38
C PRO A 238 -0.93 7.19 -10.24
N VAL A 239 0.13 6.48 -10.65
CA VAL A 239 1.20 7.07 -11.45
C VAL A 239 0.74 7.37 -12.89
N MET A 240 -0.07 6.52 -13.50
CA MET A 240 -0.67 6.77 -14.81
C MET A 240 -1.62 7.98 -14.80
N ILE A 241 -2.32 8.22 -13.66
CA ILE A 241 -3.11 9.44 -13.45
C ILE A 241 -2.18 10.65 -13.35
N TYR A 242 -1.09 10.56 -12.58
CA TYR A 242 -0.11 11.63 -12.44
C TYR A 242 0.48 12.05 -13.79
N LEU A 243 0.85 11.09 -14.62
CA LEU A 243 1.40 11.32 -15.96
C LEU A 243 0.34 11.81 -16.98
N GLY A 244 -0.93 11.90 -16.58
CA GLY A 244 -2.01 12.28 -17.49
C GLY A 244 -2.38 11.24 -18.56
N LYS A 245 -1.81 10.02 -18.44
CA LYS A 245 -2.09 8.90 -19.36
C LYS A 245 -3.44 8.21 -19.08
N ARG A 246 -4.08 8.52 -17.96
CA ARG A 246 -5.47 8.19 -17.65
C ARG A 246 -6.27 9.46 -17.41
N ALA A 247 -7.25 9.73 -18.24
CA ALA A 247 -8.08 10.93 -18.16
C ALA A 247 -9.55 10.61 -18.52
N GLY A 248 -10.46 11.52 -18.17
CA GLY A 248 -11.89 11.37 -18.51
C GLY A 248 -12.50 10.08 -17.97
N PRO A 249 -13.24 9.32 -18.81
CA PRO A 249 -13.91 8.08 -18.40
C PRO A 249 -12.96 7.01 -17.87
N ASP A 250 -11.74 6.91 -18.42
CA ASP A 250 -10.74 5.93 -18.00
C ASP A 250 -10.21 6.21 -16.58
N LEU A 251 -10.11 7.48 -16.21
CA LEU A 251 -9.75 7.87 -14.84
C LEU A 251 -10.86 7.47 -13.86
N ALA A 252 -12.11 7.78 -14.20
CA ALA A 252 -13.27 7.46 -13.36
C ALA A 252 -13.42 5.94 -13.18
N SER A 253 -13.30 5.17 -14.25
CA SER A 253 -13.35 3.71 -14.21
C SER A 253 -12.24 3.11 -13.34
N ALA A 254 -11.01 3.62 -13.46
CA ALA A 254 -9.89 3.17 -12.65
C ALA A 254 -10.10 3.42 -11.15
N LEU A 255 -10.60 4.59 -10.77
CA LEU A 255 -10.92 4.91 -9.37
C LEU A 255 -12.07 4.06 -8.84
N LEU A 256 -13.11 3.80 -9.66
CA LEU A 256 -14.21 2.92 -9.29
C LEU A 256 -13.73 1.48 -9.04
N VAL A 257 -12.85 0.95 -9.90
CA VAL A 257 -12.24 -0.38 -9.71
C VAL A 257 -11.42 -0.43 -8.43
N GLN A 258 -10.60 0.61 -8.16
CA GLN A 258 -9.86 0.69 -6.89
C GLN A 258 -10.81 0.71 -5.68
N ALA A 259 -11.86 1.52 -5.72
CA ALA A 259 -12.85 1.60 -4.65
C ALA A 259 -13.58 0.27 -4.45
N ALA A 260 -13.97 -0.41 -5.53
CA ALA A 260 -14.59 -1.73 -5.47
C ALA A 260 -13.66 -2.77 -4.82
N TRP A 261 -12.37 -2.78 -5.18
CA TRP A 261 -11.38 -3.64 -4.55
C TRP A 261 -11.16 -3.30 -3.08
N ALA A 262 -11.07 -2.01 -2.72
CA ALA A 262 -10.92 -1.57 -1.33
C ALA A 262 -12.09 -2.08 -0.47
N ILE A 263 -13.32 -1.95 -0.96
CA ILE A 263 -14.53 -2.44 -0.28
C ILE A 263 -14.55 -3.98 -0.25
N GLY A 264 -14.30 -4.63 -1.37
CA GLY A 264 -14.32 -6.09 -1.48
C GLY A 264 -13.32 -6.76 -0.54
N LEU A 265 -12.07 -6.25 -0.50
CA LEU A 265 -11.03 -6.75 0.40
C LEU A 265 -11.35 -6.44 1.87
N PHE A 266 -11.95 -5.28 2.18
CA PHE A 266 -12.42 -4.98 3.51
C PHE A 266 -13.48 -5.99 3.99
N LEU A 267 -14.46 -6.29 3.15
CA LEU A 267 -15.50 -7.29 3.46
C LEU A 267 -14.90 -8.70 3.58
N ALA A 268 -13.99 -9.08 2.69
CA ALA A 268 -13.27 -10.34 2.76
C ALA A 268 -12.47 -10.46 4.07
N GLY A 269 -11.80 -9.38 4.50
CA GLY A 269 -11.10 -9.31 5.78
C GLY A 269 -12.04 -9.51 6.97
N ARG A 270 -13.23 -8.90 6.94
CA ARG A 270 -14.27 -9.11 7.97
C ARG A 270 -14.72 -10.56 8.04
N LEU A 271 -14.97 -11.17 6.89
CA LEU A 271 -15.41 -12.56 6.81
C LEU A 271 -14.33 -13.53 7.28
N LEU A 272 -13.08 -13.33 6.82
CA LEU A 272 -11.95 -14.16 7.23
C LEU A 272 -11.70 -14.05 8.74
N TRP A 273 -11.69 -12.82 9.27
CA TRP A 273 -11.53 -12.58 10.70
C TRP A 273 -12.61 -13.28 11.53
N ALA A 274 -13.88 -13.12 11.15
CA ALA A 274 -14.99 -13.74 11.85
C ALA A 274 -14.93 -15.28 11.86
N ARG A 275 -14.37 -15.88 10.80
CA ARG A 275 -14.12 -17.33 10.75
C ARG A 275 -12.91 -17.72 11.58
N ALA A 276 -11.81 -16.99 11.46
CA ALA A 276 -10.55 -17.29 12.12
C ALA A 276 -10.66 -17.21 13.65
N VAL A 277 -11.35 -16.22 14.19
CA VAL A 277 -11.56 -16.07 15.64
C VAL A 277 -12.35 -17.27 16.23
N ARG A 278 -13.24 -17.89 15.44
CA ARG A 278 -13.98 -19.08 15.91
C ARG A 278 -13.11 -20.34 16.05
N SER A 279 -11.97 -20.37 15.36
CA SER A 279 -11.01 -21.49 15.44
C SER A 279 -9.99 -21.33 16.57
N VAL A 280 -10.02 -20.21 17.29
CA VAL A 280 -9.13 -19.99 18.46
C VAL A 280 -9.58 -20.88 19.61
N THR A 281 -8.89 -21.98 19.82
CA THR A 281 -8.94 -22.72 21.07
C THR A 281 -8.01 -22.02 22.05
N LEU A 282 -8.56 -21.45 23.11
CA LEU A 282 -7.77 -20.93 24.20
C LEU A 282 -6.97 -22.10 24.81
N GLN A 283 -5.63 -22.09 24.61
CA GLN A 283 -4.76 -23.03 25.33
C GLN A 283 -4.84 -22.65 26.80
N GLY A 284 -5.46 -23.47 27.62
CA GLY A 284 -5.58 -23.28 29.08
C GLY A 284 -7.01 -23.46 29.63
N GLY A 285 -7.93 -24.09 28.89
CA GLY A 285 -9.24 -24.53 29.38
C GLY A 285 -9.31 -26.02 29.49
#